data_997df68e31504772f1262f661115f9fe
#
_entry.id   997df68e31504772f1262f661115f9fe
#
_cell.length_a   1.000
_cell.length_b   1.000
_cell.length_c   1.000
_cell.angle_alpha   90.00
_cell.angle_beta   90.00
_cell.angle_gamma   90.00
#
_symmetry.space_group_name_H-M   'P 1'
#
loop_
_entity.id
_entity.type
_entity.pdbx_description
1 polymer ?
#
loop_
_entity_poly.entity_id
_entity_poly.type
_entity_poly.pdbx_seq_one_letter_code
_entity_poly.pdbx_strand_id
1 'polypeptide(L)'
;MPNKIEYLIDTDIFVDHLTQKDNSALSDLEIAMSSGMCFTSVIQASELYFYASAPAEKYGVDSVMRAMKVLGIHPRYSLTISDFFNKVATTRDAIVCSVAKNNKLPILTNDCYRYKESGIKIITSLELRG
;
A
#
# COMPACT_ATOMS: atom_id res chain seq x y z
N MET A 1 10.93 -24.25 5.32
CA MET A 1 10.40 -22.97 5.88
C MET A 1 9.34 -22.41 4.95
N PRO A 2 8.17 -22.14 5.46
CA PRO A 2 7.19 -21.45 4.64
C PRO A 2 7.70 -20.05 4.32
N ASN A 3 7.48 -19.61 3.11
CA ASN A 3 7.80 -18.25 2.71
C ASN A 3 6.90 -17.29 3.48
N LYS A 4 7.50 -16.22 4.02
CA LYS A 4 6.71 -15.15 4.63
C LYS A 4 5.93 -14.43 3.54
N ILE A 5 4.65 -14.23 3.79
CA ILE A 5 3.83 -13.40 2.92
C ILE A 5 4.07 -11.95 3.32
N GLU A 6 4.39 -11.11 2.35
CA GLU A 6 4.65 -9.69 2.57
C GLU A 6 3.84 -8.88 1.57
N TYR A 7 3.37 -7.72 1.99
CA TYR A 7 2.55 -6.85 1.15
C TYR A 7 3.04 -5.41 1.25
N LEU A 8 3.02 -4.69 0.15
CA LEU A 8 3.08 -3.23 0.15
C LEU A 8 1.64 -2.74 0.03
N ILE A 9 1.11 -2.16 1.10
CA ILE A 9 -0.29 -1.74 1.18
C ILE A 9 -0.45 -0.39 0.50
N ASP A 10 -1.33 -0.32 -0.49
CA ASP A 10 -1.62 0.96 -1.15
C ASP A 10 -2.70 1.73 -0.40
N THR A 11 -2.82 3.00 -0.74
CA THR A 11 -3.66 3.97 -0.03
C THR A 11 -5.13 3.55 0.02
N ASP A 12 -5.66 2.99 -1.06
CA ASP A 12 -7.07 2.59 -1.13
C ASP A 12 -7.45 1.57 -0.06
N ILE A 13 -6.54 0.67 0.26
CA ILE A 13 -6.78 -0.37 1.29
C ILE A 13 -6.91 0.28 2.67
N PHE A 14 -6.08 1.27 2.97
CA PHE A 14 -6.18 2.03 4.22
C PHE A 14 -7.48 2.82 4.30
N VAL A 15 -7.84 3.49 3.20
CA VAL A 15 -9.08 4.28 3.15
C VAL A 15 -10.30 3.39 3.41
N ASP A 16 -10.35 2.24 2.78
CA ASP A 16 -11.46 1.29 2.99
C ASP A 16 -11.55 0.84 4.45
N HIS A 17 -10.41 0.56 5.07
CA HIS A 17 -10.36 0.18 6.48
C HIS A 17 -10.81 1.33 7.40
N LEU A 18 -10.29 2.51 7.17
CA LEU A 18 -10.55 3.67 8.04
C LEU A 18 -11.97 4.22 7.90
N THR A 19 -12.61 3.97 6.76
CA THR A 19 -13.98 4.43 6.50
C THR A 19 -15.03 3.33 6.68
N GLN A 20 -14.61 2.12 7.03
CA GLN A 20 -15.52 0.99 7.21
C GLN A 20 -16.51 1.26 8.35
N LYS A 21 -17.81 1.18 8.05
CA LYS A 21 -18.85 1.41 9.03
C LYS A 21 -19.32 0.13 9.70
N ASP A 22 -19.19 -1.00 9.02
CA ASP A 22 -19.60 -2.30 9.52
C ASP A 22 -18.41 -3.03 10.11
N ASN A 23 -18.39 -3.17 11.43
CA ASN A 23 -17.32 -3.84 12.15
C ASN A 23 -17.55 -5.36 12.28
N SER A 24 -18.62 -5.89 11.68
CA SER A 24 -18.92 -7.33 11.76
C SER A 24 -18.02 -8.18 10.88
N ALA A 25 -17.36 -7.59 9.89
CA ALA A 25 -16.44 -8.28 9.01
C ALA A 25 -15.07 -7.63 9.06
N LEU A 26 -14.02 -8.44 8.89
CA LEU A 26 -12.65 -7.94 8.81
C LEU A 26 -12.43 -7.17 7.51
N SER A 27 -11.74 -6.04 7.60
CA SER A 27 -11.31 -5.29 6.43
C SER A 27 -10.19 -6.03 5.71
N ASP A 28 -9.93 -5.66 4.45
CA ASP A 28 -8.78 -6.20 3.71
C ASP A 28 -7.48 -5.97 4.44
N LEU A 29 -7.31 -4.80 5.05
CA LEU A 29 -6.11 -4.48 5.82
C LEU A 29 -5.95 -5.44 7.01
N GLU A 30 -7.03 -5.69 7.75
CA GLU A 30 -6.98 -6.61 8.90
C GLU A 30 -6.64 -8.04 8.45
N ILE A 31 -7.18 -8.48 7.32
CA ILE A 31 -6.86 -9.81 6.77
C ILE A 31 -5.39 -9.87 6.37
N ALA A 32 -4.89 -8.84 5.69
CA ALA A 32 -3.49 -8.80 5.30
C ALA A 32 -2.56 -8.84 6.53
N MET A 33 -2.90 -8.08 7.57
CA MET A 33 -2.10 -8.02 8.80
C MET A 33 -2.08 -9.35 9.54
N SER A 34 -3.16 -10.12 9.45
CA SER A 34 -3.23 -11.43 10.10
C SER A 34 -2.54 -12.52 9.28
N SER A 35 -2.39 -12.33 7.97
CA SER A 35 -1.82 -13.36 7.08
C SER A 35 -0.36 -13.12 6.73
N GLY A 36 0.19 -11.93 6.95
CA GLY A 36 1.55 -11.62 6.56
C GLY A 36 2.08 -10.34 7.16
N MET A 37 3.25 -9.93 6.70
CA MET A 37 3.89 -8.70 7.12
C MET A 37 3.48 -7.56 6.18
N CYS A 38 3.01 -6.47 6.74
CA CYS A 38 2.52 -5.34 5.97
C CYS A 38 3.50 -4.17 6.02
N PHE A 39 3.81 -3.68 4.83
CA PHE A 39 4.64 -2.49 4.60
C PHE A 39 3.79 -1.44 3.91
N THR A 40 4.15 -0.20 4.08
CA THR A 40 3.67 0.88 3.24
C THR A 40 4.84 1.85 3.03
N SER A 41 4.63 2.97 2.40
CA SER A 41 5.70 3.94 2.21
C SER A 41 5.27 5.32 2.70
N VAL A 42 6.24 6.22 2.80
CA VAL A 42 5.97 7.61 3.16
C VAL A 42 5.02 8.30 2.16
N ILE A 43 4.93 7.78 0.93
CA ILE A 43 3.99 8.32 -0.07
C ILE A 43 2.55 8.04 0.35
N GLN A 44 2.22 6.78 0.65
CA GLN A 44 0.88 6.40 1.10
C GLN A 44 0.54 7.07 2.43
N ALA A 45 1.48 7.07 3.37
CA ALA A 45 1.30 7.74 4.66
C ALA A 45 0.98 9.22 4.46
N SER A 46 1.73 9.89 3.59
CA SER A 46 1.53 11.32 3.30
C SER A 46 0.15 11.59 2.72
N GLU A 47 -0.30 10.73 1.81
CA GLU A 47 -1.65 10.86 1.23
C GLU A 47 -2.73 10.75 2.29
N LEU A 48 -2.60 9.77 3.19
CA LEU A 48 -3.58 9.59 4.26
C LEU A 48 -3.61 10.79 5.20
N TYR A 49 -2.47 11.29 5.63
CA TYR A 49 -2.40 12.47 6.50
C TYR A 49 -2.93 13.71 5.81
N PHE A 50 -2.69 13.84 4.52
CA PHE A 50 -3.17 14.99 3.76
C PHE A 50 -4.69 15.07 3.73
N TYR A 51 -5.36 13.91 3.66
CA TYR A 51 -6.81 13.86 3.63
C TYR A 51 -7.45 13.85 5.01
N ALA A 52 -6.73 13.48 6.06
CA ALA A 52 -7.25 13.45 7.41
C ALA A 52 -7.40 14.88 7.93
N SER A 53 -8.63 15.36 8.07
CA SER A 53 -8.91 16.75 8.45
C SER A 53 -9.30 16.90 9.91
N ALA A 54 -9.97 15.91 10.50
CA ALA A 54 -10.40 15.94 11.90
C ALA A 54 -9.39 15.22 12.80
N PRO A 55 -9.30 15.61 14.09
CA PRO A 55 -8.39 14.92 15.03
C PRO A 55 -8.63 13.41 15.12
N ALA A 56 -9.89 12.97 15.07
CA ALA A 56 -10.21 11.54 15.12
C ALA A 56 -9.69 10.81 13.88
N GLU A 57 -9.74 11.45 12.72
CA GLU A 57 -9.20 10.88 11.47
C GLU A 57 -7.69 10.76 11.53
N LYS A 58 -7.01 11.79 12.03
CA LYS A 58 -5.55 11.77 12.22
C LYS A 58 -5.14 10.67 13.19
N TYR A 59 -5.90 10.50 14.26
CA TYR A 59 -5.65 9.43 15.23
C TYR A 59 -5.76 8.06 14.58
N GLY A 60 -6.78 7.86 13.72
CA GLY A 60 -6.93 6.62 12.98
C GLY A 60 -5.74 6.33 12.08
N VAL A 61 -5.25 7.34 11.35
CA VAL A 61 -4.06 7.19 10.50
C VAL A 61 -2.84 6.87 11.36
N ASP A 62 -2.63 7.57 12.48
CA ASP A 62 -1.52 7.28 13.39
C ASP A 62 -1.54 5.83 13.85
N SER A 63 -2.71 5.33 14.20
CA SER A 63 -2.88 3.95 14.67
C SER A 63 -2.43 2.93 13.63
N VAL A 64 -2.86 3.08 12.39
CA VAL A 64 -2.47 2.11 11.34
C VAL A 64 -1.01 2.27 10.96
N MET A 65 -0.47 3.49 10.95
CA MET A 65 0.95 3.70 10.63
C MET A 65 1.88 3.09 11.69
N ARG A 66 1.49 3.12 12.96
CA ARG A 66 2.26 2.49 14.04
C ARG A 66 2.24 0.97 13.94
N ALA A 67 1.22 0.41 13.32
CA ALA A 67 1.09 -1.04 13.13
C ALA A 67 1.82 -1.55 11.89
N MET A 68 2.36 -0.65 11.06
CA MET A 68 3.00 -0.96 9.79
C MET A 68 4.50 -0.71 9.85
N LYS A 69 5.22 -1.31 8.88
CA LYS A 69 6.56 -0.86 8.56
C LYS A 69 6.44 0.18 7.45
N VAL A 70 6.72 1.44 7.78
CA VAL A 70 6.65 2.56 6.82
C VAL A 70 8.02 2.73 6.20
N LEU A 71 8.12 2.46 4.91
CA LEU A 71 9.38 2.55 4.18
C LEU A 71 9.62 3.99 3.72
N GLY A 72 10.85 4.45 3.90
CA GLY A 72 11.29 5.71 3.30
C GLY A 72 11.58 5.55 1.82
N ILE A 73 11.83 6.66 1.16
CA ILE A 73 12.21 6.66 -0.25
C ILE A 73 13.73 6.85 -0.32
N HIS A 74 14.43 5.78 -0.66
CA HIS A 74 15.88 5.83 -0.77
C HIS A 74 16.28 6.62 -2.03
N PRO A 75 17.32 7.48 -1.95
CA PRO A 75 17.75 8.24 -3.13
C PRO A 75 18.02 7.40 -4.37
N ARG A 76 18.48 6.17 -4.21
CA ARG A 76 18.72 5.26 -5.35
C ARG A 76 17.45 4.90 -6.11
N TYR A 77 16.28 5.04 -5.50
CA TYR A 77 15.02 4.75 -6.18
C TYR A 77 14.80 5.70 -7.35
N SER A 78 15.38 6.90 -7.30
CA SER A 78 15.29 7.83 -8.43
C SER A 78 15.88 7.25 -9.72
N LEU A 79 16.81 6.32 -9.60
CA LEU A 79 17.44 5.68 -10.76
C LEU A 79 16.50 4.66 -11.43
N THR A 80 15.54 4.14 -10.69
CA THR A 80 14.61 3.11 -11.20
C THR A 80 13.23 3.65 -11.48
N ILE A 81 12.91 4.87 -11.03
CA ILE A 81 11.60 5.48 -11.26
C ILE A 81 11.32 5.60 -12.76
N SER A 82 12.32 5.94 -13.56
CA SER A 82 12.18 6.08 -15.01
C SER A 82 11.75 4.78 -15.70
N ASP A 83 11.99 3.63 -15.08
CA ASP A 83 11.56 2.34 -15.64
C ASP A 83 10.03 2.26 -15.74
N PHE A 84 9.32 3.09 -14.99
CA PHE A 84 7.85 3.06 -14.94
C PHE A 84 7.19 4.21 -15.69
N PHE A 85 7.95 5.10 -16.32
CA PHE A 85 7.40 6.32 -16.94
C PHE A 85 6.30 6.06 -17.97
N ASN A 86 6.43 5.01 -18.76
CA ASN A 86 5.42 4.69 -19.78
C ASN A 86 4.48 3.55 -19.34
N LYS A 87 4.55 3.17 -18.07
CA LYS A 87 3.83 2.01 -17.56
C LYS A 87 2.78 2.39 -16.52
N VAL A 88 2.87 3.59 -15.97
CA VAL A 88 1.90 4.11 -15.01
C VAL A 88 1.58 5.56 -15.34
N ALA A 89 0.46 6.06 -14.82
CA ALA A 89 -0.08 7.36 -15.23
C ALA A 89 0.56 8.55 -14.50
N THR A 90 1.10 8.36 -13.31
CA THR A 90 1.58 9.47 -12.48
C THR A 90 2.94 9.18 -11.88
N THR A 91 3.64 10.26 -11.51
CA THR A 91 4.92 10.15 -10.78
C THR A 91 4.72 9.42 -9.45
N ARG A 92 3.60 9.68 -8.77
CA ARG A 92 3.25 9.00 -7.52
C ARG A 92 3.24 7.49 -7.71
N ASP A 93 2.59 7.01 -8.75
CA ASP A 93 2.50 5.58 -9.04
C ASP A 93 3.88 5.00 -9.38
N ALA A 94 4.69 5.76 -10.11
CA ALA A 94 6.06 5.33 -10.42
C ALA A 94 6.91 5.18 -9.16
N ILE A 95 6.76 6.08 -8.19
CA ILE A 95 7.49 6.00 -6.92
C ILE A 95 7.05 4.76 -6.15
N VAL A 96 5.75 4.50 -6.06
CA VAL A 96 5.22 3.32 -5.37
C VAL A 96 5.74 2.03 -6.03
N CYS A 97 5.74 1.99 -7.36
CA CYS A 97 6.30 0.85 -8.10
C CYS A 97 7.79 0.67 -7.82
N SER A 98 8.54 1.76 -7.72
CA SER A 98 9.97 1.71 -7.42
C SER A 98 10.21 1.15 -6.01
N VAL A 99 9.40 1.56 -5.03
CA VAL A 99 9.46 1.00 -3.67
C VAL A 99 9.17 -0.50 -3.71
N ALA A 100 8.13 -0.91 -4.41
CA ALA A 100 7.74 -2.31 -4.52
C ALA A 100 8.85 -3.14 -5.16
N LYS A 101 9.41 -2.66 -6.27
CA LYS A 101 10.48 -3.37 -7.00
C LYS A 101 11.74 -3.52 -6.14
N ASN A 102 12.19 -2.43 -5.53
CA ASN A 102 13.44 -2.43 -4.78
C ASN A 102 13.35 -3.23 -3.47
N ASN A 103 12.15 -3.40 -2.94
CA ASN A 103 11.92 -4.19 -1.72
C ASN A 103 11.31 -5.56 -2.01
N LYS A 104 11.13 -5.90 -3.27
CA LYS A 104 10.57 -7.19 -3.72
C LYS A 104 9.22 -7.49 -3.08
N LEU A 105 8.34 -6.50 -3.09
CA LEU A 105 7.02 -6.58 -2.48
C LEU A 105 5.93 -6.56 -3.55
N PRO A 106 4.90 -7.41 -3.44
CA PRO A 106 3.68 -7.24 -4.22
C PRO A 106 2.90 -6.04 -3.65
N ILE A 107 2.14 -5.37 -4.49
CA ILE A 107 1.27 -4.28 -4.08
C ILE A 107 -0.12 -4.83 -3.78
N LEU A 108 -0.62 -4.60 -2.58
CA LEU A 108 -2.01 -4.91 -2.23
C LEU A 108 -2.86 -3.68 -2.51
N THR A 109 -3.72 -3.80 -3.50
CA THR A 109 -4.62 -2.72 -3.93
C THR A 109 -5.81 -3.34 -4.66
N ASN A 110 -6.94 -2.65 -4.63
CA ASN A 110 -8.10 -3.02 -5.45
C ASN A 110 -8.16 -2.21 -6.74
N ASP A 111 -7.28 -1.21 -6.89
CA ASP A 111 -7.12 -0.46 -8.13
C ASP A 111 -6.04 -1.12 -8.99
N CYS A 112 -6.31 -2.31 -9.49
CA CYS A 112 -5.34 -3.06 -10.28
C CYS A 112 -5.05 -2.38 -11.63
N TYR A 113 -5.95 -1.58 -12.14
CA TYR A 113 -5.76 -0.86 -13.40
C TYR A 113 -4.59 0.12 -13.33
N ARG A 114 -4.41 0.75 -12.16
CA ARG A 114 -3.35 1.74 -11.93
C ARG A 114 -1.95 1.19 -12.21
N TYR A 115 -1.71 -0.06 -11.85
CA TYR A 115 -0.40 -0.70 -11.94
C TYR A 115 -0.33 -1.81 -12.99
N LYS A 116 -1.34 -1.92 -13.82
CA LYS A 116 -1.54 -3.01 -14.77
C LYS A 116 -0.31 -3.29 -15.65
N GLU A 117 0.33 -2.23 -16.15
CA GLU A 117 1.46 -2.35 -17.07
C GLU A 117 2.81 -2.26 -16.36
N SER A 118 2.82 -2.16 -15.03
CA SER A 118 4.04 -1.92 -14.26
C SER A 118 4.97 -3.13 -14.19
N GLY A 119 4.46 -4.34 -14.36
CA GLY A 119 5.22 -5.56 -14.11
C GLY A 119 5.30 -5.94 -12.64
N ILE A 120 4.82 -5.10 -11.73
CA ILE A 120 4.78 -5.40 -10.30
C ILE A 120 3.60 -6.33 -10.03
N LYS A 121 3.80 -7.34 -9.21
CA LYS A 121 2.72 -8.24 -8.82
C LYS A 121 1.68 -7.48 -8.00
N ILE A 122 0.43 -7.62 -8.40
CA ILE A 122 -0.70 -6.98 -7.71
C ILE A 122 -1.52 -8.07 -7.02
N ILE A 123 -1.89 -7.81 -5.77
CA ILE A 123 -2.79 -8.68 -5.00
C ILE A 123 -4.04 -7.86 -4.74
N THR A 124 -5.21 -8.39 -5.11
CA THR A 124 -6.50 -7.74 -4.87
C THR A 124 -7.20 -8.37 -3.67
N SER A 125 -8.27 -7.72 -3.22
CA SER A 125 -9.12 -8.24 -2.16
C SER A 125 -9.59 -9.67 -2.46
N LEU A 126 -9.96 -9.92 -3.71
CA LEU A 126 -10.44 -11.23 -4.15
C LEU A 126 -9.38 -12.31 -3.94
N GLU A 127 -8.14 -12.04 -4.34
CA GLU A 127 -7.03 -12.97 -4.13
C GLU A 127 -6.68 -13.14 -2.67
N LEU A 128 -6.73 -12.04 -1.92
CA LEU A 128 -6.41 -12.04 -0.49
C LEU A 128 -7.39 -12.90 0.30
N ARG A 129 -8.68 -12.85 -0.05
CA ARG A 129 -9.75 -13.58 0.63
C ARG A 129 -9.97 -14.99 0.10
N GLY A 130 -9.51 -15.23 -1.10
CA GLY A 130 -9.64 -16.51 -1.76
C GLY A 130 -8.67 -17.51 -1.27
#